data_53049a680108646d2d3b87b55e90f065
#
_entry.id   53049a680108646d2d3b87b55e90f065
#
_cell.length_a   1.000
_cell.length_b   1.000
_cell.length_c   1.000
_cell.angle_alpha   90.00
_cell.angle_beta   90.00
_cell.angle_gamma   90.00
#
_symmetry.space_group_name_H-M   'P 1'
#
loop_
_entity.id
_entity.type
_entity.pdbx_description
1 polymer ?
#
loop_
_entity_poly.entity_id
_entity_poly.type
_entity_poly.pdbx_seq_one_letter_code
_entity_poly.pdbx_strand_id
1 'polypeptide(L)'
;MRRWLLDDGKRVDGRGIDEIRPLAAEIDLLDRVHGSGMFTRGQTQVLTVTTLGPVSDSQILDGIDGEDTKRYMHHYNFPSYSVGETKPSRGPGRREIGHGALAERALLPVIPSVEEFPYCLRLVSEVLSSNGSTSQASICGSTLSLMLPACR
;
A
#
# COMPACT_ATOMS: atom_id res chain seq x y z
N MET A 1 -26.38 8.29 -15.69
CA MET A 1 -24.97 8.62 -15.41
C MET A 1 -24.38 9.60 -16.42
N ARG A 2 -24.32 9.26 -17.73
CA ARG A 2 -23.69 10.14 -18.74
C ARG A 2 -24.34 11.54 -18.84
N ARG A 3 -25.67 11.62 -18.74
CA ARG A 3 -26.39 12.90 -18.70
C ARG A 3 -26.07 13.73 -17.48
N TRP A 4 -26.05 13.14 -16.29
CA TRP A 4 -25.69 13.86 -15.05
C TRP A 4 -24.31 14.50 -15.14
N LEU A 5 -23.34 13.80 -15.76
CA LEU A 5 -22.01 14.36 -15.92
C LEU A 5 -21.95 15.48 -16.96
N LEU A 6 -22.67 15.31 -18.08
CA LEU A 6 -22.62 16.27 -19.21
C LEU A 6 -23.53 17.47 -19.02
N ASP A 7 -24.75 17.25 -18.50
CA ASP A 7 -25.79 18.28 -18.40
C ASP A 7 -25.76 18.97 -17.02
N ASP A 8 -25.54 18.20 -15.93
CA ASP A 8 -25.58 18.70 -14.54
C ASP A 8 -24.20 18.89 -13.92
N GLY A 9 -23.12 18.46 -14.58
CA GLY A 9 -21.75 18.53 -14.06
C GLY A 9 -21.53 17.71 -12.79
N LYS A 10 -22.37 16.70 -12.53
CA LYS A 10 -22.34 15.90 -11.30
C LYS A 10 -21.83 14.48 -11.55
N ARG A 11 -20.96 14.00 -10.67
CA ARG A 11 -20.54 12.59 -10.61
C ARG A 11 -21.62 11.72 -9.95
N VAL A 12 -21.49 10.42 -10.09
CA VAL A 12 -22.43 9.40 -9.54
C VAL A 12 -22.58 9.50 -8.02
N ASP A 13 -21.51 9.89 -7.34
CA ASP A 13 -21.46 10.08 -5.88
C ASP A 13 -21.83 11.51 -5.43
N GLY A 14 -22.33 12.33 -6.34
CA GLY A 14 -22.80 13.69 -6.06
C GLY A 14 -21.72 14.77 -6.06
N ARG A 15 -20.44 14.41 -6.19
CA ARG A 15 -19.34 15.35 -6.25
C ARG A 15 -19.33 16.16 -7.55
N GLY A 16 -18.74 17.35 -7.51
CA GLY A 16 -18.41 18.12 -8.69
C GLY A 16 -17.31 17.47 -9.54
N ILE A 17 -17.09 18.00 -10.75
CA ILE A 17 -16.14 17.44 -11.72
C ILE A 17 -14.71 17.47 -11.15
N ASP A 18 -14.32 18.55 -10.50
CA ASP A 18 -12.98 18.80 -9.96
C ASP A 18 -12.86 18.45 -8.46
N GLU A 19 -13.93 17.95 -7.87
CA GLU A 19 -13.95 17.66 -6.43
C GLU A 19 -13.21 16.35 -6.11
N ILE A 20 -12.22 16.44 -5.23
CA ILE A 20 -11.49 15.29 -4.69
C ILE A 20 -12.24 14.78 -3.46
N ARG A 21 -12.26 13.45 -3.26
CA ARG A 21 -12.80 12.86 -2.03
C ARG A 21 -12.00 13.34 -0.82
N PRO A 22 -12.60 13.46 0.37
CA PRO A 22 -11.88 13.81 1.58
C PRO A 22 -10.69 12.89 1.81
N LEU A 23 -9.54 13.47 2.12
CA LEU A 23 -8.30 12.76 2.42
C LEU A 23 -8.03 12.84 3.92
N ALA A 24 -7.59 11.72 4.51
CA ALA A 24 -7.05 11.66 5.85
C ALA A 24 -5.80 10.76 5.87
N ALA A 25 -4.83 11.13 6.69
CA ALA A 25 -3.59 10.40 6.88
C ALA A 25 -3.31 10.31 8.38
N GLU A 26 -3.05 9.10 8.85
CA GLU A 26 -2.74 8.83 10.25
C GLU A 26 -1.46 8.00 10.30
N ILE A 27 -0.62 8.27 11.28
CA ILE A 27 0.65 7.57 11.50
C ILE A 27 0.71 7.09 12.95
N ASP A 28 1.60 6.12 13.19
CA ASP A 28 1.87 5.60 14.55
C ASP A 28 0.63 5.00 15.23
N LEU A 29 -0.18 4.28 14.45
CA LEU A 29 -1.43 3.66 14.93
C LEU A 29 -1.21 2.41 15.78
N LEU A 30 -0.08 1.74 15.59
CA LEU A 30 0.24 0.48 16.24
C LEU A 30 1.53 0.62 17.04
N ASP A 31 1.46 0.48 18.35
CA ASP A 31 2.57 0.75 19.29
C ASP A 31 3.76 -0.23 19.18
N ARG A 32 3.55 -1.42 18.63
CA ARG A 32 4.56 -2.51 18.65
C ARG A 32 5.07 -2.90 17.27
N VAL A 33 5.04 -1.97 16.34
CA VAL A 33 5.59 -2.13 14.99
C VAL A 33 6.67 -1.08 14.75
N HIS A 34 7.50 -1.28 13.74
CA HIS A 34 8.54 -0.31 13.40
C HIS A 34 7.98 0.94 12.73
N GLY A 35 6.84 0.82 12.06
CA GLY A 35 6.09 1.93 11.50
C GLY A 35 4.70 1.50 11.07
N SER A 36 3.72 2.37 11.22
CA SER A 36 2.36 2.17 10.72
C SER A 36 1.81 3.45 10.13
N GLY A 37 1.10 3.32 9.02
CA GLY A 37 0.46 4.44 8.35
C GLY A 37 -0.89 4.03 7.78
N MET A 38 -1.92 4.81 8.07
CA MET A 38 -3.24 4.64 7.47
C MET A 38 -3.55 5.80 6.55
N PHE A 39 -3.95 5.47 5.34
CA PHE A 39 -4.40 6.44 4.36
C PHE A 39 -5.85 6.20 4.00
N THR A 40 -6.65 7.25 4.13
CA THR A 40 -8.08 7.23 3.83
C THR A 40 -8.40 8.24 2.75
N ARG A 41 -9.17 7.81 1.74
CA ARG A 41 -9.73 8.65 0.70
C ARG A 41 -11.22 8.36 0.53
N GLY A 42 -12.04 9.12 1.19
CA GLY A 42 -13.48 8.84 1.29
C GLY A 42 -13.73 7.47 1.91
N GLN A 43 -14.29 6.55 1.13
CA GLN A 43 -14.57 5.16 1.57
C GLN A 43 -13.42 4.19 1.35
N THR A 44 -12.33 4.61 0.72
CA THR A 44 -11.14 3.76 0.55
C THR A 44 -10.19 3.97 1.71
N GLN A 45 -9.84 2.89 2.40
CA GLN A 45 -8.95 2.92 3.55
C GLN A 45 -7.94 1.79 3.47
N VAL A 46 -6.66 2.12 3.63
CA VAL A 46 -5.54 1.16 3.62
C VAL A 46 -4.64 1.44 4.82
N LEU A 47 -4.39 0.38 5.60
CA LEU A 47 -3.40 0.37 6.67
C LEU A 47 -2.13 -0.31 6.14
N THR A 48 -0.99 0.35 6.27
CA THR A 48 0.31 -0.24 5.96
C THR A 48 1.17 -0.30 7.21
N VAL A 49 1.81 -1.45 7.39
CA VAL A 49 2.73 -1.72 8.49
C VAL A 49 4.12 -2.00 7.93
N THR A 50 5.12 -1.33 8.49
CA THR A 50 6.54 -1.53 8.19
C THR A 50 7.19 -2.38 9.26
N THR A 51 7.93 -3.40 8.83
CA THR A 51 8.77 -4.25 9.69
C THR A 51 10.21 -4.16 9.20
N LEU A 52 11.13 -3.91 10.13
CA LEU A 52 12.57 -3.95 9.92
C LEU A 52 13.12 -5.29 10.36
N GLY A 53 14.01 -5.85 9.59
CA GLY A 53 14.76 -7.06 9.91
C GLY A 53 16.24 -6.88 9.62
N PRO A 54 17.11 -7.81 10.07
CA PRO A 54 18.51 -7.83 9.66
C PRO A 54 18.62 -8.07 8.15
N VAL A 55 19.74 -7.69 7.55
CA VAL A 55 19.97 -7.85 6.10
C VAL A 55 19.93 -9.34 5.69
N SER A 56 20.23 -10.26 6.61
CA SER A 56 20.11 -11.71 6.40
C SER A 56 18.69 -12.19 6.08
N ASP A 57 17.67 -11.41 6.45
CA ASP A 57 16.27 -11.72 6.17
C ASP A 57 15.81 -11.26 4.77
N SER A 58 16.75 -10.78 3.95
CA SER A 58 16.48 -10.43 2.56
C SER A 58 15.97 -11.64 1.78
N GLN A 59 15.00 -11.40 0.92
CA GLN A 59 14.45 -12.46 0.06
C GLN A 59 15.49 -12.87 -0.98
N ILE A 60 15.80 -14.15 -1.04
CA ILE A 60 16.64 -14.73 -2.09
C ILE A 60 15.75 -14.95 -3.33
N LEU A 61 16.15 -14.39 -4.44
CA LEU A 61 15.53 -14.59 -5.75
C LEU A 61 16.41 -15.57 -6.53
N ASP A 62 15.99 -16.83 -6.56
CA ASP A 62 16.64 -17.87 -7.34
C ASP A 62 15.97 -17.95 -8.72
N GLY A 63 16.60 -17.40 -9.73
CA GLY A 63 16.11 -17.30 -11.09
C GLY A 63 17.08 -17.90 -12.10
N ILE A 64 16.68 -17.97 -13.36
CA ILE A 64 17.49 -18.50 -14.48
C ILE A 64 18.78 -17.67 -14.67
N ASP A 65 18.73 -16.38 -14.31
CA ASP A 65 19.83 -15.43 -14.48
C ASP A 65 20.80 -15.40 -13.29
N GLY A 66 20.60 -16.25 -12.27
CA GLY A 66 21.42 -16.34 -11.06
C GLY A 66 20.67 -15.98 -9.79
N GLU A 67 21.39 -16.05 -8.65
CA GLU A 67 20.87 -15.64 -7.35
C GLU A 67 20.97 -14.11 -7.20
N ASP A 68 19.88 -13.48 -6.83
CA ASP A 68 19.81 -12.07 -6.44
C ASP A 68 19.12 -11.95 -5.07
N THR A 69 19.38 -10.87 -4.36
CA THR A 69 18.79 -10.62 -3.06
C THR A 69 17.93 -9.35 -3.09
N LYS A 70 16.75 -9.48 -2.52
CA LYS A 70 15.78 -8.40 -2.44
C LYS A 70 15.58 -7.97 -0.99
N ARG A 71 16.13 -6.81 -0.65
CA ARG A 71 16.09 -6.23 0.69
C ARG A 71 14.78 -5.49 1.01
N TYR A 72 14.13 -4.94 0.01
CA TYR A 72 12.86 -4.23 0.15
C TYR A 72 11.73 -5.06 -0.46
N MET A 73 10.70 -5.35 0.35
CA MET A 73 9.55 -6.16 -0.04
C MET A 73 8.26 -5.42 0.30
N HIS A 74 7.32 -5.42 -0.64
CA HIS A 74 5.99 -4.88 -0.40
C HIS A 74 4.91 -5.93 -0.70
N HIS A 75 4.11 -6.27 0.30
CA HIS A 75 2.97 -7.18 0.20
C HIS A 75 1.67 -6.39 0.25
N TYR A 76 0.73 -6.73 -0.61
CA TYR A 76 -0.57 -6.10 -0.70
C TYR A 76 -1.66 -7.15 -0.53
N ASN A 77 -2.56 -6.94 0.41
CA ASN A 77 -3.68 -7.81 0.69
C ASN A 77 -4.99 -7.08 0.43
N PHE A 78 -5.88 -7.76 -0.32
CA PHE A 78 -7.22 -7.27 -0.64
C PHE A 78 -8.26 -8.28 -0.17
N PRO A 79 -8.56 -8.32 1.13
CA PRO A 79 -9.52 -9.26 1.68
C PRO A 79 -10.94 -8.95 1.19
N SER A 80 -11.77 -9.98 1.08
CA SER A 80 -13.12 -9.88 0.53
C SER A 80 -14.02 -8.94 1.33
N TYR A 81 -13.81 -8.83 2.64
CA TYR A 81 -14.58 -7.93 3.49
C TYR A 81 -14.42 -6.45 3.10
N SER A 82 -13.29 -6.07 2.47
CA SER A 82 -13.04 -4.69 2.05
C SER A 82 -14.05 -4.15 1.03
N VAL A 83 -14.74 -5.06 0.33
CA VAL A 83 -15.83 -4.76 -0.62
C VAL A 83 -17.17 -5.35 -0.17
N GLY A 84 -17.28 -5.82 1.07
CA GLY A 84 -18.50 -6.41 1.63
C GLY A 84 -18.84 -7.79 1.08
N GLU A 85 -17.86 -8.52 0.52
CA GLU A 85 -18.05 -9.87 -0.01
C GLU A 85 -17.56 -10.93 0.96
N THR A 86 -18.18 -12.12 0.89
CA THR A 86 -17.73 -13.33 1.59
C THR A 86 -17.07 -14.27 0.58
N LYS A 87 -15.77 -14.51 0.72
CA LYS A 87 -15.02 -15.45 -0.11
C LYS A 87 -14.04 -16.26 0.74
N PRO A 88 -13.75 -17.52 0.39
CA PRO A 88 -12.70 -18.26 1.06
C PRO A 88 -11.33 -17.59 0.83
N SER A 89 -10.53 -17.50 1.89
CA SER A 89 -9.15 -16.98 1.80
C SER A 89 -8.24 -18.06 1.22
N ARG A 90 -7.68 -17.80 0.03
CA ARG A 90 -6.83 -18.74 -0.71
C ARG A 90 -5.44 -18.18 -1.02
N GLY A 91 -4.96 -17.27 -0.20
CA GLY A 91 -3.69 -16.55 -0.48
C GLY A 91 -3.83 -15.49 -1.57
N PRO A 92 -2.74 -14.76 -1.88
CA PRO A 92 -2.76 -13.63 -2.80
C PRO A 92 -2.97 -14.09 -4.25
N GLY A 93 -3.91 -13.45 -4.92
CA GLY A 93 -4.14 -13.60 -6.35
C GLY A 93 -3.17 -12.76 -7.19
N ARG A 94 -3.18 -12.96 -8.51
CA ARG A 94 -2.32 -12.21 -9.45
C ARG A 94 -2.51 -10.71 -9.37
N ARG A 95 -3.72 -10.25 -9.09
CA ARG A 95 -4.03 -8.83 -8.91
C ARG A 95 -3.33 -8.25 -7.69
N GLU A 96 -3.34 -8.96 -6.57
CA GLU A 96 -2.68 -8.54 -5.33
C GLU A 96 -1.16 -8.52 -5.50
N ILE A 97 -0.60 -9.51 -6.15
CA ILE A 97 0.83 -9.56 -6.50
C ILE A 97 1.22 -8.36 -7.38
N GLY A 98 0.43 -8.06 -8.42
CA GLY A 98 0.67 -6.91 -9.30
C GLY A 98 0.56 -5.56 -8.59
N HIS A 99 -0.40 -5.40 -7.69
CA HIS A 99 -0.56 -4.17 -6.89
C HIS A 99 0.58 -4.01 -5.86
N GLY A 100 1.03 -5.09 -5.25
CA GLY A 100 2.21 -5.10 -4.38
C GLY A 100 3.47 -4.67 -5.15
N ALA A 101 3.69 -5.25 -6.32
CA ALA A 101 4.83 -4.90 -7.19
C ALA A 101 4.77 -3.43 -7.67
N LEU A 102 3.58 -2.86 -7.89
CA LEU A 102 3.41 -1.45 -8.24
C LEU A 102 3.87 -0.55 -7.08
N ALA A 103 3.41 -0.83 -5.87
CA ALA A 103 3.78 -0.06 -4.68
C ALA A 103 5.28 -0.19 -4.37
N GLU A 104 5.84 -1.39 -4.53
CA GLU A 104 7.26 -1.64 -4.37
C GLU A 104 8.10 -0.79 -5.32
N ARG A 105 7.79 -0.80 -6.63
CA ARG A 105 8.51 -0.01 -7.63
C ARG A 105 8.36 1.50 -7.41
N ALA A 106 7.23 1.95 -6.90
CA ALA A 106 6.99 3.35 -6.63
C ALA A 106 7.90 3.90 -5.52
N LEU A 107 8.20 3.09 -4.50
CA LEU A 107 9.02 3.50 -3.35
C LEU A 107 10.50 3.12 -3.47
N LEU A 108 10.84 2.16 -4.32
CA LEU A 108 12.23 1.71 -4.50
C LEU A 108 13.24 2.85 -4.70
N PRO A 109 12.96 3.92 -5.48
CA PRO A 109 13.90 5.02 -5.68
C PRO A 109 14.18 5.86 -4.43
N VAL A 110 13.34 5.79 -3.41
CA VAL A 110 13.48 6.56 -2.15
C VAL A 110 13.95 5.70 -0.97
N ILE A 111 14.17 4.40 -1.19
CA ILE A 111 14.75 3.53 -0.18
C ILE A 111 16.24 3.82 -0.04
N PRO A 112 16.75 4.16 1.17
CA PRO A 112 18.17 4.43 1.38
C PRO A 112 19.04 3.20 1.10
N SER A 113 20.32 3.43 0.83
CA SER A 113 21.30 2.37 0.58
C SER A 113 21.49 1.46 1.82
N VAL A 114 22.08 0.29 1.64
CA VAL A 114 22.41 -0.60 2.77
C VAL A 114 23.40 0.06 3.73
N GLU A 115 24.31 0.89 3.22
CA GLU A 115 25.31 1.58 4.01
C GLU A 115 24.69 2.65 4.91
N GLU A 116 23.65 3.33 4.42
CA GLU A 116 22.94 4.37 5.17
C GLU A 116 21.89 3.78 6.12
N PHE A 117 21.26 2.68 5.72
CA PHE A 117 20.17 2.05 6.48
C PHE A 117 20.27 0.52 6.39
N PRO A 118 21.05 -0.13 7.26
CA PRO A 118 21.41 -1.55 7.16
C PRO A 118 20.30 -2.51 7.64
N TYR A 119 19.08 -2.31 7.15
CA TYR A 119 17.93 -3.15 7.49
C TYR A 119 17.25 -3.71 6.24
N CYS A 120 16.71 -4.91 6.35
CA CYS A 120 15.72 -5.45 5.44
C CYS A 120 14.36 -4.81 5.75
N LEU A 121 13.63 -4.39 4.73
CA LEU A 121 12.37 -3.67 4.82
C LEU A 121 11.23 -4.55 4.29
N ARG A 122 10.25 -4.84 5.13
CA ARG A 122 9.01 -5.51 4.71
C ARG A 122 7.81 -4.64 5.04
N LEU A 123 7.10 -4.21 4.01
CA LEU A 123 5.85 -3.48 4.13
C LEU A 123 4.68 -4.39 3.79
N VAL A 124 3.63 -4.32 4.59
CA VAL A 124 2.38 -5.04 4.35
C VAL A 124 1.23 -4.05 4.35
N SER A 125 0.56 -3.93 3.22
CA SER A 125 -0.63 -3.08 3.06
C SER A 125 -1.89 -3.92 3.11
N GLU A 126 -2.76 -3.64 4.08
CA GLU A 126 -4.07 -4.25 4.26
C GLU A 126 -5.16 -3.28 3.82
N VAL A 127 -5.97 -3.68 2.86
CA VAL A 127 -7.13 -2.90 2.42
C VAL A 127 -8.28 -3.16 3.38
N LEU A 128 -8.63 -2.15 4.16
CA LEU A 128 -9.73 -2.24 5.14
C LEU A 128 -11.08 -1.97 4.49
N SER A 129 -11.12 -1.02 3.58
CA SER A 129 -12.33 -0.68 2.80
C SER A 129 -11.93 -0.19 1.41
N SER A 130 -12.73 -0.49 0.40
CA SER A 130 -12.44 -0.15 -0.99
C SER A 130 -13.62 0.48 -1.72
N ASN A 131 -13.37 1.66 -2.28
CA ASN A 131 -14.18 2.28 -3.32
C ASN A 131 -13.27 2.79 -4.46
N GLY A 132 -12.42 1.88 -4.96
CA GLY A 132 -11.47 2.13 -6.05
C GLY A 132 -10.14 2.75 -5.62
N SER A 133 -9.13 2.61 -6.47
CA SER A 133 -7.76 3.13 -6.33
C SER A 133 -7.04 2.74 -5.03
N THR A 134 -7.24 1.52 -4.59
CA THR A 134 -6.60 0.98 -3.38
C THR A 134 -5.09 0.80 -3.53
N SER A 135 -4.59 0.56 -4.75
CA SER A 135 -3.16 0.49 -5.03
C SER A 135 -2.44 1.83 -4.80
N GLN A 136 -3.05 2.95 -5.22
CA GLN A 136 -2.50 4.28 -4.90
C GLN A 136 -2.60 4.58 -3.41
N ALA A 137 -3.70 4.19 -2.76
CA ALA A 137 -3.84 4.33 -1.31
C ALA A 137 -2.78 3.52 -0.56
N SER A 138 -2.40 2.32 -1.07
CA SER A 138 -1.31 1.53 -0.48
C SER A 138 0.05 2.20 -0.62
N ILE A 139 0.33 2.88 -1.74
CA ILE A 139 1.57 3.67 -1.89
C ILE A 139 1.60 4.81 -0.88
N CYS A 140 0.51 5.54 -0.72
CA CYS A 140 0.41 6.62 0.27
C CYS A 140 0.59 6.11 1.71
N GLY A 141 -0.11 5.04 2.08
CA GLY A 141 0.02 4.39 3.39
C GLY A 141 1.43 3.87 3.64
N SER A 142 2.07 3.31 2.61
CA SER A 142 3.45 2.81 2.69
C SER A 142 4.46 3.95 2.87
N THR A 143 4.27 5.06 2.18
CA THR A 143 5.10 6.26 2.37
C THR A 143 5.02 6.74 3.82
N LEU A 144 3.80 6.88 4.36
CA LEU A 144 3.58 7.30 5.74
C LEU A 144 4.22 6.33 6.74
N SER A 145 4.03 5.02 6.53
CA SER A 145 4.57 3.98 7.40
C SER A 145 6.10 3.88 7.36
N LEU A 146 6.71 4.14 6.20
CA LEU A 146 8.16 4.08 6.00
C LEU A 146 8.89 5.29 6.58
N MET A 147 8.27 6.47 6.56
CA MET A 147 8.87 7.70 7.10
C MET A 147 9.07 7.64 8.61
N LEU A 148 8.28 6.86 9.35
CA LEU A 148 8.41 6.70 10.81
C LEU A 148 9.75 6.10 11.24
N PRO A 149 10.16 4.91 10.76
CA PRO A 149 11.44 4.32 11.13
C PRO A 149 12.65 5.06 10.55
N ALA A 150 12.48 5.76 9.43
CA ALA A 150 13.55 6.55 8.81
C ALA A 150 13.80 7.90 9.50
N CYS A 151 12.84 8.36 10.33
CA CYS A 151 12.94 9.62 11.08
C CYS A 151 13.31 9.44 12.56
N ARG A 152 13.44 8.20 13.02
CA ARG A 152 13.90 7.85 14.37
C ARG A 152 15.31 7.31 14.35
#